data_6cee0db2d54c5bdeac323ade745d06fd
#
_entry.id   6cee0db2d54c5bdeac323ade745d06fd
#
_cell.length_a   1.000
_cell.length_b   1.000
_cell.length_c   1.000
_cell.angle_alpha   90.00
_cell.angle_beta   90.00
_cell.angle_gamma   90.00
#
_symmetry.space_group_name_H-M   'P 1'
#
loop_
_entity.id
_entity.type
_entity.pdbx_description
1 polymer ?
#
loop_
_entity_poly.entity_id
_entity_poly.type
_entity_poly.pdbx_seq_one_letter_code
_entity_poly.pdbx_strand_id
1 'polypeptide(L)'
;VSDRAPAYDVGIAGAGQLAQMTVLAAWPLGIRVAVLGQPGEPAAPMAAGVIEGDWKDPDALLRIGREVGVLTLENEFVEADFLMDVEDAGTPVRPHPARMRVVQDKALQKQRLAEEGLPVPAFAVPDAVDELDAIGRDLGWPLMLKSRHLGYDGYGNALCRDIAEAREAFPVLAERGGGVLVEEFVAFQRELAVMVARRHGGDDAVYPVVETRQHDHVLRELLCPAPVEPGVAHEAKRVARAAAEAAGGAGVTGVEMFHTADNGILINELAPRPHNSGHHTIEACVTSQFENHLRGILGLPLGPTELIAPGAALVNLLGDRDGPSDPDISEAAAIGGAHVHLYGKAEVRVRRKMGHVTALGSSPEDALETARLAASAVRL
;
A
#
# COMPACT_ATOMS: atom_id res chain seq x y z
N VAL A 1 28.60 -12.69 -14.89
CA VAL A 1 27.37 -13.34 -14.39
C VAL A 1 27.83 -14.65 -13.73
N SER A 2 27.56 -14.82 -12.45
CA SER A 2 27.88 -16.04 -11.70
C SER A 2 26.99 -17.18 -12.22
N ASP A 3 27.59 -18.30 -12.63
CA ASP A 3 26.88 -19.54 -13.04
C ASP A 3 26.16 -20.26 -11.89
N ARG A 4 26.10 -19.66 -10.70
CA ARG A 4 25.49 -20.23 -9.51
C ARG A 4 24.00 -19.89 -9.47
N ALA A 5 23.17 -20.90 -9.30
CA ALA A 5 21.73 -20.70 -9.05
C ALA A 5 21.54 -19.84 -7.78
N PRO A 6 20.53 -18.94 -7.77
CA PRO A 6 20.28 -18.08 -6.62
C PRO A 6 19.97 -18.91 -5.37
N ALA A 7 20.44 -18.42 -4.21
CA ALA A 7 20.21 -19.09 -2.93
C ALA A 7 18.74 -19.05 -2.50
N TYR A 8 18.02 -17.99 -2.94
CA TYR A 8 16.60 -17.78 -2.63
C TYR A 8 15.81 -17.44 -3.89
N ASP A 9 14.54 -17.75 -3.89
CA ASP A 9 13.67 -17.53 -5.04
C ASP A 9 13.27 -16.04 -5.16
N VAL A 10 13.01 -15.39 -4.01
CA VAL A 10 12.57 -14.00 -3.89
C VAL A 10 13.39 -13.27 -2.84
N GLY A 11 13.78 -12.03 -3.12
CA GLY A 11 14.29 -11.06 -2.16
C GLY A 11 13.26 -9.97 -1.91
N ILE A 12 13.20 -9.47 -0.67
CA ILE A 12 12.38 -8.31 -0.32
C ILE A 12 13.29 -7.22 0.23
N ALA A 13 13.28 -6.04 -0.37
CA ALA A 13 13.96 -4.86 0.16
C ALA A 13 13.11 -4.27 1.31
N GLY A 14 13.48 -4.66 2.54
CA GLY A 14 12.77 -4.40 3.78
C GLY A 14 12.42 -5.68 4.54
N ALA A 15 12.21 -5.59 5.85
CA ALA A 15 11.90 -6.71 6.73
C ALA A 15 10.76 -6.40 7.74
N GLY A 16 9.89 -5.43 7.42
CA GLY A 16 8.75 -5.03 8.24
C GLY A 16 7.54 -5.94 8.07
N GLN A 17 6.34 -5.41 8.40
CA GLN A 17 5.12 -6.20 8.42
C GLN A 17 4.63 -6.66 7.05
N LEU A 18 4.85 -5.90 5.98
CA LEU A 18 4.44 -6.34 4.64
C LEU A 18 5.34 -7.46 4.13
N ALA A 19 6.65 -7.36 4.40
CA ALA A 19 7.58 -8.46 4.16
C ALA A 19 7.20 -9.69 4.98
N GLN A 20 6.85 -9.55 6.27
CA GLN A 20 6.40 -10.64 7.15
C GLN A 20 5.21 -11.41 6.53
N MET A 21 4.14 -10.70 6.16
CA MET A 21 2.95 -11.34 5.58
C MET A 21 3.24 -11.96 4.20
N THR A 22 4.16 -11.36 3.42
CA THR A 22 4.61 -11.93 2.15
C THR A 22 5.41 -13.21 2.36
N VAL A 23 6.32 -13.24 3.34
CA VAL A 23 7.07 -14.45 3.73
C VAL A 23 6.11 -15.56 4.17
N LEU A 24 5.12 -15.24 5.02
CA LEU A 24 4.12 -16.24 5.45
C LEU A 24 3.31 -16.82 4.29
N ALA A 25 2.96 -15.99 3.31
CA ALA A 25 2.26 -16.46 2.09
C ALA A 25 3.15 -17.32 1.17
N ALA A 26 4.46 -17.16 1.23
CA ALA A 26 5.43 -17.94 0.45
C ALA A 26 5.59 -19.40 0.95
N TRP A 27 5.44 -19.63 2.25
CA TRP A 27 5.69 -20.91 2.89
C TRP A 27 4.89 -22.08 2.30
N PRO A 28 3.55 -21.98 2.12
CA PRO A 28 2.76 -23.07 1.52
C PRO A 28 3.14 -23.37 0.07
N LEU A 29 3.73 -22.38 -0.63
CA LEU A 29 4.17 -22.53 -2.01
C LEU A 29 5.59 -23.10 -2.14
N GLY A 30 6.30 -23.31 -1.03
CA GLY A 30 7.69 -23.74 -1.03
C GLY A 30 8.67 -22.71 -1.56
N ILE A 31 8.27 -21.43 -1.64
CA ILE A 31 9.10 -20.32 -2.11
C ILE A 31 10.01 -19.87 -1.00
N ARG A 32 11.32 -19.84 -1.24
CA ARG A 32 12.33 -19.39 -0.28
C ARG A 32 12.51 -17.87 -0.44
N VAL A 33 12.15 -17.13 0.61
CA VAL A 33 12.24 -15.66 0.63
C VAL A 33 13.39 -15.21 1.53
N ALA A 34 14.27 -14.35 1.00
CA ALA A 34 15.23 -13.59 1.80
C ALA A 34 14.73 -12.15 2.00
N VAL A 35 15.03 -11.56 3.14
CA VAL A 35 14.70 -10.16 3.44
C VAL A 35 15.98 -9.34 3.67
N LEU A 36 15.96 -8.08 3.25
CA LEU A 36 16.99 -7.09 3.57
C LEU A 36 16.52 -6.28 4.78
N GLY A 37 17.23 -6.42 5.90
CA GLY A 37 16.85 -5.72 7.13
C GLY A 37 17.69 -6.17 8.32
N GLN A 38 17.18 -5.92 9.53
CA GLN A 38 17.85 -6.31 10.77
C GLN A 38 17.24 -7.59 11.35
N PRO A 39 18.00 -8.42 12.07
CA PRO A 39 17.51 -9.68 12.67
C PRO A 39 16.30 -9.52 13.60
N GLY A 40 16.11 -8.34 14.20
CA GLY A 40 14.98 -8.05 15.11
C GLY A 40 13.74 -7.49 14.43
N GLU A 41 13.73 -7.36 13.10
CA GLU A 41 12.56 -6.85 12.36
C GLU A 41 11.49 -7.93 12.14
N PRO A 42 10.23 -7.56 11.93
CA PRO A 42 9.07 -8.46 11.87
C PRO A 42 9.22 -9.68 10.96
N ALA A 43 9.77 -9.53 9.77
CA ALA A 43 9.90 -10.63 8.81
C ALA A 43 11.13 -11.53 9.06
N ALA A 44 12.15 -11.02 9.73
CA ALA A 44 13.43 -11.69 9.86
C ALA A 44 13.35 -13.10 10.49
N PRO A 45 12.59 -13.33 11.58
CA PRO A 45 12.47 -14.67 12.18
C PRO A 45 11.79 -15.71 11.29
N MET A 46 11.06 -15.30 10.26
CA MET A 46 10.24 -16.16 9.41
C MET A 46 10.86 -16.34 8.02
N ALA A 47 11.80 -15.49 7.62
CA ALA A 47 12.46 -15.54 6.33
C ALA A 47 13.41 -16.74 6.21
N ALA A 48 13.57 -17.26 5.00
CA ALA A 48 14.56 -18.31 4.71
C ALA A 48 16.01 -17.79 4.83
N GLY A 49 16.20 -16.47 4.74
CA GLY A 49 17.45 -15.78 4.95
C GLY A 49 17.28 -14.31 5.27
N VAL A 50 18.23 -13.76 6.03
CA VAL A 50 18.32 -12.34 6.34
C VAL A 50 19.66 -11.81 5.81
N ILE A 51 19.59 -10.83 4.93
CA ILE A 51 20.74 -10.06 4.49
C ILE A 51 20.75 -8.78 5.34
N GLU A 52 21.71 -8.68 6.25
CA GLU A 52 21.78 -7.52 7.13
C GLU A 52 22.14 -6.25 6.35
N GLY A 53 21.35 -5.20 6.51
CA GLY A 53 21.55 -3.92 5.83
C GLY A 53 20.32 -3.02 5.91
N ASP A 54 20.46 -1.85 5.31
CA ASP A 54 19.35 -0.89 5.13
C ASP A 54 19.00 -0.85 3.63
N TRP A 55 17.72 -0.81 3.29
CA TRP A 55 17.24 -0.64 1.91
C TRP A 55 17.60 0.73 1.30
N LYS A 56 18.10 1.68 2.11
CA LYS A 56 18.69 2.95 1.66
C LYS A 56 20.16 2.83 1.25
N ASP A 57 20.80 1.68 1.53
CA ASP A 57 22.19 1.40 1.17
C ASP A 57 22.21 0.64 -0.17
N PRO A 58 22.73 1.26 -1.26
CA PRO A 58 22.83 0.62 -2.56
C PRO A 58 23.70 -0.67 -2.54
N ASP A 59 24.74 -0.71 -1.72
CA ASP A 59 25.57 -1.90 -1.59
C ASP A 59 24.80 -3.06 -0.92
N ALA A 60 23.92 -2.76 0.02
CA ALA A 60 23.06 -3.76 0.64
C ALA A 60 22.04 -4.32 -0.36
N LEU A 61 21.45 -3.46 -1.18
CA LEU A 61 20.55 -3.87 -2.28
C LEU A 61 21.27 -4.75 -3.31
N LEU A 62 22.49 -4.41 -3.68
CA LEU A 62 23.31 -5.26 -4.55
C LEU A 62 23.67 -6.60 -3.91
N ARG A 63 23.92 -6.64 -2.57
CA ARG A 63 24.19 -7.89 -1.86
C ARG A 63 22.98 -8.84 -1.91
N ILE A 64 21.78 -8.36 -1.53
CA ILE A 64 20.58 -9.20 -1.62
C ILE A 64 20.28 -9.60 -3.06
N GLY A 65 20.43 -8.68 -4.02
CA GLY A 65 20.23 -8.95 -5.44
C GLY A 65 21.01 -10.18 -5.93
N ARG A 66 22.28 -10.32 -5.53
CA ARG A 66 23.14 -11.44 -5.94
C ARG A 66 22.70 -12.81 -5.40
N GLU A 67 21.88 -12.84 -4.37
CA GLU A 67 21.45 -14.07 -3.68
C GLU A 67 20.06 -14.54 -4.10
N VAL A 68 19.30 -13.72 -4.87
CA VAL A 68 17.88 -13.96 -5.15
C VAL A 68 17.57 -14.07 -6.65
N GLY A 69 16.50 -14.80 -6.98
CA GLY A 69 16.04 -14.93 -8.36
C GLY A 69 15.26 -13.70 -8.86
N VAL A 70 14.57 -12.98 -7.95
CA VAL A 70 13.87 -11.73 -8.19
C VAL A 70 13.87 -10.88 -6.93
N LEU A 71 14.07 -9.57 -7.05
CA LEU A 71 13.94 -8.62 -5.95
C LEU A 71 12.58 -7.92 -6.02
N THR A 72 11.88 -7.83 -4.88
CA THR A 72 10.67 -7.00 -4.71
C THR A 72 10.82 -6.07 -3.51
N LEU A 73 9.78 -5.26 -3.25
CA LEU A 73 9.84 -4.17 -2.30
C LEU A 73 8.79 -4.34 -1.20
N GLU A 74 9.13 -3.95 0.01
CA GLU A 74 8.18 -3.78 1.10
C GLU A 74 7.55 -2.39 1.10
N ASN A 75 8.31 -1.39 0.67
CA ASN A 75 7.85 0.00 0.64
C ASN A 75 8.29 0.69 -0.65
N GLU A 76 7.61 1.79 -0.98
CA GLU A 76 7.85 2.59 -2.17
C GLU A 76 8.99 3.62 -2.05
N PHE A 77 9.72 3.65 -0.94
CA PHE A 77 10.74 4.69 -0.68
C PHE A 77 12.16 4.28 -1.08
N VAL A 78 12.34 3.04 -1.56
CA VAL A 78 13.64 2.58 -2.08
C VAL A 78 13.95 3.34 -3.36
N GLU A 79 15.09 4.02 -3.41
CA GLU A 79 15.50 4.84 -4.56
C GLU A 79 15.53 4.01 -5.85
N ALA A 80 14.81 4.52 -6.88
CA ALA A 80 14.67 3.80 -8.15
C ALA A 80 16.02 3.58 -8.86
N ASP A 81 17.00 4.48 -8.66
CA ASP A 81 18.33 4.36 -9.24
C ASP A 81 19.09 3.19 -8.62
N PHE A 82 19.00 2.99 -7.31
CA PHE A 82 19.62 1.83 -6.63
C PHE A 82 19.00 0.50 -7.09
N LEU A 83 17.68 0.51 -7.35
CA LEU A 83 16.99 -0.65 -7.91
C LEU A 83 17.42 -0.93 -9.36
N MET A 84 17.71 0.12 -10.14
CA MET A 84 18.23 -0.02 -11.49
C MET A 84 19.62 -0.67 -11.48
N ASP A 85 20.50 -0.28 -10.53
CA ASP A 85 21.83 -0.90 -10.38
C ASP A 85 21.72 -2.41 -10.09
N VAL A 86 20.70 -2.85 -9.32
CA VAL A 86 20.44 -4.28 -9.07
C VAL A 86 20.01 -4.99 -10.35
N GLU A 87 19.15 -4.35 -11.15
CA GLU A 87 18.67 -4.92 -12.42
C GLU A 87 19.80 -4.99 -13.46
N ASP A 88 20.61 -3.95 -13.56
CA ASP A 88 21.80 -3.90 -14.43
C ASP A 88 22.88 -4.93 -14.01
N ALA A 89 22.92 -5.28 -12.73
CA ALA A 89 23.76 -6.37 -12.22
C ALA A 89 23.21 -7.77 -12.57
N GLY A 90 22.03 -7.86 -13.14
CA GLY A 90 21.43 -9.09 -13.70
C GLY A 90 20.34 -9.72 -12.86
N THR A 91 19.87 -9.07 -11.78
CA THR A 91 18.75 -9.56 -10.96
C THR A 91 17.47 -8.81 -11.30
N PRO A 92 16.40 -9.49 -11.80
CA PRO A 92 15.14 -8.84 -12.08
C PRO A 92 14.56 -8.14 -10.83
N VAL A 93 14.10 -6.89 -10.99
CA VAL A 93 13.41 -6.13 -9.93
C VAL A 93 11.95 -5.97 -10.31
N ARG A 94 11.03 -6.27 -9.40
CA ARG A 94 9.58 -6.20 -9.65
C ARG A 94 8.83 -5.61 -8.45
N PRO A 95 8.11 -4.46 -8.67
CA PRO A 95 7.93 -3.78 -9.96
C PRO A 95 9.23 -3.20 -10.53
N HIS A 96 9.28 -3.05 -11.85
CA HIS A 96 10.46 -2.54 -12.57
C HIS A 96 10.85 -1.13 -12.09
N PRO A 97 12.16 -0.83 -11.88
CA PRO A 97 12.61 0.45 -11.30
C PRO A 97 12.10 1.71 -12.03
N ALA A 98 12.03 1.67 -13.36
CA ALA A 98 11.49 2.80 -14.14
C ALA A 98 10.01 3.11 -13.81
N ARG A 99 9.24 2.11 -13.36
CA ARG A 99 7.85 2.29 -12.92
C ARG A 99 7.80 2.83 -11.49
N MET A 100 8.76 2.43 -10.66
CA MET A 100 8.89 2.97 -9.32
C MET A 100 9.12 4.48 -9.32
N ARG A 101 9.96 5.01 -10.22
CA ARG A 101 10.15 6.47 -10.39
C ARG A 101 8.83 7.22 -10.57
N VAL A 102 7.94 6.68 -11.41
CA VAL A 102 6.63 7.30 -11.67
C VAL A 102 5.76 7.28 -10.42
N VAL A 103 5.75 6.16 -9.69
CA VAL A 103 4.87 6.01 -8.52
C VAL A 103 5.40 6.77 -7.30
N GLN A 104 6.72 6.89 -7.16
CA GLN A 104 7.37 7.60 -6.06
C GLN A 104 7.12 9.11 -6.08
N ASP A 105 6.90 9.69 -7.26
CA ASP A 105 6.60 11.09 -7.44
C ASP A 105 5.09 11.29 -7.70
N LYS A 106 4.37 11.85 -6.73
CA LYS A 106 2.91 12.05 -6.83
C LYS A 106 2.51 12.92 -8.04
N ALA A 107 3.37 13.85 -8.47
CA ALA A 107 3.11 14.66 -9.65
C ALA A 107 3.24 13.83 -10.94
N LEU A 108 4.32 13.06 -11.09
CA LEU A 108 4.49 12.15 -12.23
C LEU A 108 3.41 11.07 -12.27
N GLN A 109 3.05 10.51 -11.11
CA GLN A 109 1.97 9.54 -11.00
C GLN A 109 0.64 10.14 -11.50
N LYS A 110 0.31 11.35 -11.06
CA LYS A 110 -0.92 12.04 -11.44
C LYS A 110 -0.94 12.41 -12.92
N GLN A 111 0.18 12.94 -13.44
CA GLN A 111 0.36 13.23 -14.87
C GLN A 111 0.18 11.98 -15.73
N ARG A 112 0.83 10.87 -15.35
CA ARG A 112 0.73 9.61 -16.08
C ARG A 112 -0.70 9.08 -16.15
N LEU A 113 -1.43 9.13 -15.04
CA LEU A 113 -2.83 8.70 -14.99
C LEU A 113 -3.73 9.59 -15.86
N ALA A 114 -3.52 10.90 -15.83
CA ALA A 114 -4.25 11.86 -16.67
C ALA A 114 -3.96 11.69 -18.17
N GLU A 115 -2.71 11.43 -18.56
CA GLU A 115 -2.31 11.13 -19.94
C GLU A 115 -3.00 9.88 -20.50
N GLU A 116 -3.26 8.89 -19.65
CA GLU A 116 -4.04 7.68 -20.00
C GLU A 116 -5.57 7.92 -19.97
N GLY A 117 -6.01 9.16 -19.72
CA GLY A 117 -7.42 9.52 -19.65
C GLY A 117 -8.16 8.95 -18.43
N LEU A 118 -7.41 8.61 -17.37
CA LEU A 118 -7.99 8.09 -16.15
C LEU A 118 -8.49 9.22 -15.24
N PRO A 119 -9.59 9.00 -14.51
CA PRO A 119 -10.19 10.02 -13.66
C PRO A 119 -9.30 10.31 -12.44
N VAL A 120 -8.79 11.51 -12.37
CA VAL A 120 -8.01 12.04 -11.24
C VAL A 120 -8.58 13.40 -10.83
N PRO A 121 -8.43 13.86 -9.59
CA PRO A 121 -8.72 15.24 -9.22
C PRO A 121 -7.99 16.23 -10.13
N ALA A 122 -8.56 17.38 -10.41
CA ALA A 122 -7.87 18.44 -11.13
C ALA A 122 -6.63 18.86 -10.33
N PHE A 123 -5.50 19.05 -11.02
CA PHE A 123 -4.23 19.29 -10.35
C PHE A 123 -3.32 20.27 -11.10
N ALA A 124 -2.37 20.83 -10.36
CA ALA A 124 -1.26 21.64 -10.89
C ALA A 124 0.04 21.26 -10.18
N VAL A 125 1.16 21.50 -10.87
CA VAL A 125 2.51 21.26 -10.32
C VAL A 125 3.27 22.57 -10.42
N PRO A 126 3.15 23.48 -9.41
CA PRO A 126 3.86 24.76 -9.44
C PRO A 126 5.35 24.60 -9.15
N ASP A 127 6.16 25.38 -9.86
CA ASP A 127 7.59 25.50 -9.57
C ASP A 127 7.86 26.50 -8.44
N ALA A 128 6.95 27.46 -8.22
CA ALA A 128 7.11 28.51 -7.23
C ALA A 128 5.81 28.88 -6.52
N VAL A 129 5.96 29.42 -5.30
CA VAL A 129 4.83 29.85 -4.45
C VAL A 129 3.97 30.94 -5.09
N ASP A 130 4.53 31.74 -5.99
CA ASP A 130 3.81 32.82 -6.65
C ASP A 130 2.74 32.33 -7.63
N GLU A 131 2.84 31.10 -8.10
CA GLU A 131 1.86 30.47 -9.00
C GLU A 131 0.55 30.08 -8.27
N LEU A 132 0.58 29.95 -6.95
CA LEU A 132 -0.58 29.51 -6.16
C LEU A 132 -1.81 30.41 -6.32
N ASP A 133 -1.61 31.73 -6.56
CA ASP A 133 -2.73 32.65 -6.81
C ASP A 133 -3.50 32.31 -8.10
N ALA A 134 -2.79 31.95 -9.15
CA ALA A 134 -3.40 31.54 -10.41
C ALA A 134 -4.08 30.18 -10.25
N ILE A 135 -3.39 29.22 -9.65
CA ILE A 135 -3.92 27.86 -9.40
C ILE A 135 -5.20 27.93 -8.54
N GLY A 136 -5.21 28.74 -7.48
CA GLY A 136 -6.40 28.89 -6.64
C GLY A 136 -7.60 29.53 -7.34
N ARG A 137 -7.36 30.39 -8.37
CA ARG A 137 -8.44 30.91 -9.23
C ARG A 137 -8.99 29.84 -10.19
N ASP A 138 -8.10 28.98 -10.70
CA ASP A 138 -8.46 27.98 -11.72
C ASP A 138 -9.11 26.74 -11.10
N LEU A 139 -8.57 26.23 -9.99
CA LEU A 139 -9.06 25.02 -9.32
C LEU A 139 -10.13 25.31 -8.25
N GLY A 140 -10.19 26.53 -7.73
CA GLY A 140 -11.05 26.90 -6.60
C GLY A 140 -10.45 26.55 -5.25
N TRP A 141 -11.02 27.13 -4.17
CA TRP A 141 -10.65 26.84 -2.79
C TRP A 141 -11.72 25.99 -2.10
N PRO A 142 -11.39 25.09 -1.17
CA PRO A 142 -10.04 24.80 -0.66
C PRO A 142 -9.21 23.95 -1.63
N LEU A 143 -7.86 23.96 -1.44
CA LEU A 143 -6.91 23.15 -2.17
C LEU A 143 -6.22 22.14 -1.26
N MET A 144 -5.85 20.99 -1.81
CA MET A 144 -4.99 20.00 -1.15
C MET A 144 -3.58 20.11 -1.71
N LEU A 145 -2.64 20.56 -0.89
CA LEU A 145 -1.22 20.59 -1.21
C LEU A 145 -0.58 19.29 -0.71
N LYS A 146 0.22 18.64 -1.56
CA LYS A 146 0.91 17.39 -1.24
C LYS A 146 2.39 17.50 -1.58
N SER A 147 3.29 17.05 -0.68
CA SER A 147 4.70 16.83 -1.04
C SER A 147 4.78 15.80 -2.16
N ARG A 148 5.61 16.03 -3.17
CA ARG A 148 5.76 15.11 -4.32
C ARG A 148 6.29 13.74 -3.89
N HIS A 149 7.28 13.74 -2.98
CA HIS A 149 7.89 12.52 -2.45
C HIS A 149 7.68 12.38 -0.94
N LEU A 150 7.90 11.19 -0.39
CA LEU A 150 7.94 10.88 1.05
C LEU A 150 6.65 11.18 1.84
N GLY A 151 5.50 11.32 1.17
CA GLY A 151 4.20 11.46 1.84
C GLY A 151 3.57 10.09 2.11
N TYR A 152 3.13 9.85 3.36
CA TYR A 152 2.40 8.65 3.79
C TYR A 152 1.52 8.94 5.02
N ASP A 153 0.43 8.21 5.20
CA ASP A 153 -0.49 8.33 6.35
C ASP A 153 -0.82 9.79 6.73
N GLY A 154 -1.04 10.67 5.71
CA GLY A 154 -1.31 12.11 5.87
C GLY A 154 -0.08 12.99 6.10
N TYR A 155 1.08 12.42 6.34
CA TYR A 155 2.33 13.20 6.39
C TYR A 155 2.68 13.70 4.98
N GLY A 156 2.91 15.03 4.89
CA GLY A 156 3.21 15.68 3.61
C GLY A 156 1.96 16.12 2.85
N ASN A 157 0.79 16.23 3.50
CA ASN A 157 -0.42 16.83 2.97
C ASN A 157 -0.85 18.04 3.80
N ALA A 158 -1.40 19.07 3.15
CA ALA A 158 -2.00 20.24 3.78
C ALA A 158 -3.28 20.64 3.05
N LEU A 159 -4.41 20.69 3.79
CA LEU A 159 -5.64 21.31 3.33
C LEU A 159 -5.55 22.81 3.53
N CYS A 160 -5.56 23.58 2.45
CA CYS A 160 -5.45 25.02 2.46
C CYS A 160 -6.78 25.65 2.03
N ARG A 161 -7.39 26.43 2.92
CA ARG A 161 -8.69 27.07 2.70
C ARG A 161 -8.61 28.32 1.85
N ASP A 162 -7.43 28.92 1.83
CA ASP A 162 -7.14 30.15 1.10
C ASP A 162 -5.66 30.24 0.73
N ILE A 163 -5.32 31.31 0.01
CA ILE A 163 -3.96 31.58 -0.45
C ILE A 163 -2.96 31.82 0.70
N ALA A 164 -3.40 32.32 1.86
CA ALA A 164 -2.50 32.59 2.98
C ALA A 164 -2.03 31.24 3.59
N GLU A 165 -2.96 30.31 3.85
CA GLU A 165 -2.63 28.96 4.30
C GLU A 165 -1.74 28.21 3.27
N ALA A 166 -2.03 28.35 1.97
CA ALA A 166 -1.25 27.70 0.93
C ALA A 166 0.20 28.22 0.83
N ARG A 167 0.39 29.54 0.97
CA ARG A 167 1.73 30.16 0.99
C ARG A 167 2.56 29.76 2.22
N GLU A 168 1.91 29.51 3.35
CA GLU A 168 2.57 29.01 4.56
C GLU A 168 2.97 27.53 4.41
N ALA A 169 2.09 26.69 3.86
CA ALA A 169 2.32 25.25 3.70
C ALA A 169 3.33 24.93 2.59
N PHE A 170 3.33 25.66 1.49
CA PHE A 170 4.12 25.36 0.30
C PHE A 170 5.62 25.16 0.57
N PRO A 171 6.35 26.09 1.21
CA PRO A 171 7.79 25.92 1.43
C PRO A 171 8.11 24.69 2.28
N VAL A 172 7.29 24.38 3.28
CA VAL A 172 7.47 23.21 4.15
C VAL A 172 7.33 21.91 3.38
N LEU A 173 6.31 21.83 2.51
CA LEU A 173 6.06 20.65 1.69
C LEU A 173 7.09 20.50 0.58
N ALA A 174 7.52 21.61 -0.03
CA ALA A 174 8.53 21.63 -1.09
C ALA A 174 9.91 21.18 -0.57
N GLU A 175 10.34 21.68 0.59
CA GLU A 175 11.60 21.29 1.22
C GLU A 175 11.60 19.80 1.54
N ARG A 176 10.49 19.29 2.08
CA ARG A 176 10.35 17.88 2.45
C ARG A 176 10.40 16.93 1.26
N GLY A 177 9.69 17.24 0.19
CA GLY A 177 9.40 16.31 -0.91
C GLY A 177 9.98 16.74 -2.27
N GLY A 178 10.87 17.70 -2.34
CA GLY A 178 11.47 18.16 -3.61
C GLY A 178 10.48 18.81 -4.57
N GLY A 179 9.37 19.37 -4.05
CA GLY A 179 8.32 20.03 -4.79
C GLY A 179 6.92 19.75 -4.25
N VAL A 180 5.92 20.41 -4.83
CA VAL A 180 4.52 20.32 -4.39
C VAL A 180 3.62 19.93 -5.56
N LEU A 181 2.70 19.03 -5.31
CA LEU A 181 1.50 18.78 -6.10
C LEU A 181 0.32 19.51 -5.44
N VAL A 182 -0.42 20.28 -6.22
CA VAL A 182 -1.64 20.96 -5.78
C VAL A 182 -2.83 20.28 -6.45
N GLU A 183 -3.81 19.87 -5.67
CA GLU A 183 -5.05 19.25 -6.17
C GLU A 183 -6.27 20.05 -5.71
N GLU A 184 -7.34 20.03 -6.49
CA GLU A 184 -8.65 20.42 -6.01
C GLU A 184 -9.04 19.60 -4.79
N PHE A 185 -9.76 20.18 -3.85
CA PHE A 185 -10.33 19.42 -2.74
C PHE A 185 -11.53 18.61 -3.20
N VAL A 186 -11.42 17.31 -3.16
CA VAL A 186 -12.50 16.40 -3.50
C VAL A 186 -13.44 16.22 -2.31
N ALA A 187 -14.68 16.69 -2.43
CA ALA A 187 -15.73 16.36 -1.47
C ALA A 187 -16.29 14.97 -1.77
N PHE A 188 -15.70 13.94 -1.15
CA PHE A 188 -16.11 12.56 -1.35
C PHE A 188 -17.12 12.07 -0.30
N GLN A 189 -17.93 11.07 -0.68
CA GLN A 189 -18.83 10.36 0.22
C GLN A 189 -18.09 9.21 0.94
N ARG A 190 -17.17 8.54 0.21
CA ARG A 190 -16.41 7.38 0.71
C ARG A 190 -15.02 7.37 0.10
N GLU A 191 -14.09 6.82 0.85
CA GLU A 191 -12.83 6.36 0.29
C GLU A 191 -12.95 4.88 -0.06
N LEU A 192 -12.56 4.53 -1.28
CA LEU A 192 -12.56 3.16 -1.77
C LEU A 192 -11.14 2.72 -2.09
N ALA A 193 -10.90 1.42 -2.00
CA ALA A 193 -9.66 0.85 -2.50
C ALA A 193 -9.90 -0.47 -3.23
N VAL A 194 -9.03 -0.75 -4.19
CA VAL A 194 -9.03 -2.02 -4.95
C VAL A 194 -7.59 -2.50 -5.08
N MET A 195 -7.36 -3.76 -4.74
CA MET A 195 -6.11 -4.43 -5.05
C MET A 195 -6.18 -5.02 -6.45
N VAL A 196 -5.12 -4.83 -7.24
CA VAL A 196 -4.97 -5.43 -8.56
C VAL A 196 -3.67 -6.22 -8.59
N ALA A 197 -3.76 -7.53 -8.73
CA ALA A 197 -2.60 -8.38 -8.96
C ALA A 197 -2.33 -8.49 -10.46
N ARG A 198 -1.07 -8.36 -10.88
CA ARG A 198 -0.65 -8.48 -12.27
C ARG A 198 0.48 -9.49 -12.39
N ARG A 199 0.34 -10.42 -13.33
CA ARG A 199 1.38 -11.40 -13.63
C ARG A 199 2.43 -10.78 -14.58
N HIS A 200 3.68 -11.09 -14.34
CA HIS A 200 4.74 -10.73 -15.29
C HIS A 200 4.46 -11.34 -16.66
N GLY A 201 4.33 -10.48 -17.66
CA GLY A 201 4.05 -10.88 -19.04
C GLY A 201 2.61 -11.29 -19.36
N GLY A 202 1.61 -10.95 -18.51
CA GLY A 202 0.25 -11.37 -18.82
C GLY A 202 -0.87 -10.85 -17.96
N ASP A 203 -1.67 -11.76 -17.46
CA ASP A 203 -2.99 -11.57 -16.88
C ASP A 203 -3.01 -10.69 -15.64
N ASP A 204 -4.18 -10.18 -15.30
CA ASP A 204 -4.49 -9.53 -14.03
C ASP A 204 -5.62 -10.23 -13.28
N ALA A 205 -5.69 -9.99 -11.97
CA ALA A 205 -6.79 -10.40 -11.09
C ALA A 205 -7.15 -9.23 -10.17
N VAL A 206 -8.44 -8.86 -10.16
CA VAL A 206 -8.95 -7.68 -9.45
C VAL A 206 -9.74 -8.14 -8.23
N TYR A 207 -9.34 -7.68 -7.06
CA TYR A 207 -10.01 -7.97 -5.80
C TYR A 207 -11.35 -7.22 -5.65
N PRO A 208 -12.21 -7.64 -4.72
CA PRO A 208 -13.39 -6.87 -4.36
C PRO A 208 -13.06 -5.43 -3.96
N VAL A 209 -13.99 -4.52 -4.25
CA VAL A 209 -13.89 -3.13 -3.80
C VAL A 209 -14.09 -3.08 -2.29
N VAL A 210 -13.26 -2.34 -1.60
CA VAL A 210 -13.39 -2.10 -0.16
C VAL A 210 -13.68 -0.63 0.12
N GLU A 211 -14.47 -0.35 1.17
CA GLU A 211 -14.55 0.97 1.80
C GLU A 211 -13.45 1.06 2.85
N THR A 212 -12.67 2.14 2.82
CA THR A 212 -11.68 2.46 3.82
C THR A 212 -12.16 3.64 4.67
N ARG A 213 -12.10 3.48 6.00
CA ARG A 213 -12.46 4.53 6.95
C ARG A 213 -11.21 4.99 7.67
N GLN A 214 -10.82 6.21 7.35
CA GLN A 214 -9.66 6.84 7.95
C GLN A 214 -10.06 7.73 9.13
N HIS A 215 -9.16 7.86 10.11
CA HIS A 215 -9.25 8.86 11.14
C HIS A 215 -7.87 9.50 11.29
N ASP A 216 -7.80 10.82 11.19
CA ASP A 216 -6.54 11.57 11.14
C ASP A 216 -5.59 11.04 10.05
N HIS A 217 -6.11 10.77 8.85
CA HIS A 217 -5.39 10.23 7.70
C HIS A 217 -4.77 8.84 7.89
N VAL A 218 -5.14 8.11 8.93
CA VAL A 218 -4.69 6.72 9.15
C VAL A 218 -5.88 5.80 9.01
N LEU A 219 -5.75 4.77 8.16
CA LEU A 219 -6.75 3.73 8.02
C LEU A 219 -7.03 3.06 9.39
N ARG A 220 -8.27 3.15 9.83
CA ARG A 220 -8.75 2.53 11.08
C ARG A 220 -9.54 1.27 10.80
N GLU A 221 -10.47 1.33 9.86
CA GLU A 221 -11.43 0.28 9.56
C GLU A 221 -11.58 0.10 8.05
N LEU A 222 -11.94 -1.10 7.66
CA LEU A 222 -12.23 -1.46 6.28
C LEU A 222 -13.42 -2.39 6.24
N LEU A 223 -14.30 -2.19 5.25
CA LEU A 223 -15.44 -3.08 4.96
C LEU A 223 -15.29 -3.68 3.55
N CYS A 224 -15.54 -4.96 3.43
CA CYS A 224 -15.51 -5.70 2.17
C CYS A 224 -16.74 -6.65 2.05
N PRO A 225 -17.50 -6.59 0.94
CA PRO A 225 -17.42 -5.58 -0.11
C PRO A 225 -17.81 -4.19 0.37
N ALA A 226 -17.35 -3.16 -0.31
CA ALA A 226 -17.78 -1.78 -0.03
C ALA A 226 -19.30 -1.65 -0.19
N PRO A 227 -19.99 -0.94 0.74
CA PRO A 227 -21.45 -0.73 0.65
C PRO A 227 -21.79 0.38 -0.38
N VAL A 228 -21.56 0.06 -1.64
CA VAL A 228 -21.84 0.95 -2.79
C VAL A 228 -22.73 0.24 -3.81
N GLU A 229 -23.37 1.01 -4.68
CA GLU A 229 -24.16 0.46 -5.77
C GLU A 229 -23.31 -0.41 -6.71
N PRO A 230 -23.88 -1.48 -7.30
CA PRO A 230 -23.12 -2.39 -8.19
C PRO A 230 -22.44 -1.68 -9.36
N GLY A 231 -23.04 -0.61 -9.89
CA GLY A 231 -22.44 0.20 -10.96
C GLY A 231 -21.18 0.94 -10.51
N VAL A 232 -21.18 1.48 -9.30
CA VAL A 232 -20.01 2.14 -8.68
C VAL A 232 -18.89 1.13 -8.43
N ALA A 233 -19.24 -0.05 -7.91
CA ALA A 233 -18.23 -1.10 -7.68
C ALA A 233 -17.62 -1.60 -9.00
N HIS A 234 -18.43 -1.72 -10.06
CA HIS A 234 -17.92 -2.10 -11.39
C HIS A 234 -16.97 -1.04 -11.94
N GLU A 235 -17.34 0.23 -11.85
CA GLU A 235 -16.52 1.35 -12.33
C GLU A 235 -15.21 1.46 -11.52
N ALA A 236 -15.27 1.34 -10.20
CA ALA A 236 -14.08 1.33 -9.35
C ALA A 236 -13.08 0.22 -9.75
N LYS A 237 -13.58 -0.99 -10.02
CA LYS A 237 -12.73 -2.10 -10.51
C LYS A 237 -12.14 -1.80 -11.89
N ARG A 238 -12.93 -1.24 -12.81
CA ARG A 238 -12.48 -0.87 -14.16
C ARG A 238 -11.37 0.18 -14.09
N VAL A 239 -11.58 1.23 -13.30
CA VAL A 239 -10.60 2.32 -13.09
C VAL A 239 -9.33 1.78 -12.43
N ALA A 240 -9.46 0.97 -11.39
CA ALA A 240 -8.33 0.39 -10.68
C ALA A 240 -7.47 -0.51 -11.58
N ARG A 241 -8.10 -1.35 -12.43
CA ARG A 241 -7.39 -2.19 -13.40
C ARG A 241 -6.58 -1.34 -14.37
N ALA A 242 -7.20 -0.31 -14.95
CA ALA A 242 -6.54 0.58 -15.89
C ALA A 242 -5.41 1.39 -15.21
N ALA A 243 -5.60 1.83 -13.98
CA ALA A 243 -4.57 2.53 -13.22
C ALA A 243 -3.36 1.64 -12.91
N ALA A 244 -3.58 0.39 -12.49
CA ALA A 244 -2.52 -0.58 -12.28
C ALA A 244 -1.78 -0.94 -13.58
N GLU A 245 -2.47 -0.93 -14.72
CA GLU A 245 -1.86 -1.09 -16.03
C GLU A 245 -0.99 0.12 -16.41
N ALA A 246 -1.49 1.33 -16.24
CA ALA A 246 -0.76 2.58 -16.50
C ALA A 246 0.50 2.71 -15.62
N ALA A 247 0.41 2.33 -14.34
CA ALA A 247 1.55 2.25 -13.44
C ALA A 247 2.57 1.21 -13.93
N GLY A 248 2.08 0.11 -14.50
CA GLY A 248 2.89 -1.00 -15.02
C GLY A 248 3.63 -1.74 -13.90
N GLY A 249 3.98 -2.98 -14.18
CA GLY A 249 4.71 -3.80 -13.21
C GLY A 249 3.98 -5.11 -12.92
N ALA A 250 4.74 -6.06 -12.35
CA ALA A 250 4.23 -7.32 -11.85
C ALA A 250 4.10 -7.26 -10.33
N GLY A 251 3.20 -8.06 -9.77
CA GLY A 251 2.85 -8.06 -8.36
C GLY A 251 1.53 -7.35 -8.09
N VAL A 252 1.28 -6.96 -6.85
CA VAL A 252 0.06 -6.27 -6.45
C VAL A 252 0.26 -4.76 -6.48
N THR A 253 -0.75 -4.06 -6.98
CA THR A 253 -0.90 -2.60 -6.85
C THR A 253 -2.18 -2.31 -6.09
N GLY A 254 -2.07 -1.55 -5.00
CA GLY A 254 -3.19 -0.95 -4.29
C GLY A 254 -3.59 0.35 -4.99
N VAL A 255 -4.87 0.52 -5.29
CA VAL A 255 -5.43 1.73 -5.92
C VAL A 255 -6.42 2.34 -4.95
N GLU A 256 -6.11 3.52 -4.43
CA GLU A 256 -6.99 4.29 -3.56
C GLU A 256 -7.78 5.32 -4.37
N MET A 257 -9.07 5.43 -4.09
CA MET A 257 -10.02 6.22 -4.89
C MET A 257 -11.01 6.96 -4.01
N PHE A 258 -11.49 8.09 -4.50
CA PHE A 258 -12.63 8.81 -3.93
C PHE A 258 -13.91 8.45 -4.69
N HIS A 259 -14.97 8.14 -3.97
CA HIS A 259 -16.34 8.03 -4.48
C HIS A 259 -17.08 9.34 -4.16
N THR A 260 -17.43 10.08 -5.19
CA THR A 260 -18.06 11.39 -5.10
C THR A 260 -19.60 11.33 -5.03
N ALA A 261 -20.26 12.43 -4.72
CA ALA A 261 -21.71 12.49 -4.53
C ALA A 261 -22.51 12.21 -5.81
N ASP A 262 -21.92 12.44 -6.97
CA ASP A 262 -22.50 12.12 -8.30
C ASP A 262 -22.15 10.70 -8.79
N ASN A 263 -21.69 9.84 -7.88
CA ASN A 263 -21.22 8.48 -8.16
C ASN A 263 -19.98 8.39 -9.05
N GLY A 264 -19.21 9.47 -9.17
CA GLY A 264 -17.93 9.50 -9.83
C GLY A 264 -16.85 8.75 -9.03
N ILE A 265 -15.86 8.22 -9.73
CA ILE A 265 -14.66 7.62 -9.16
C ILE A 265 -13.45 8.45 -9.57
N LEU A 266 -12.67 8.92 -8.58
CA LEU A 266 -11.42 9.64 -8.83
C LEU A 266 -10.27 8.91 -8.15
N ILE A 267 -9.16 8.69 -8.87
CA ILE A 267 -7.97 8.04 -8.31
C ILE A 267 -7.25 9.02 -7.39
N ASN A 268 -7.06 8.63 -6.14
CA ASN A 268 -6.26 9.37 -5.17
C ASN A 268 -4.77 9.05 -5.34
N GLU A 269 -4.37 7.79 -5.11
CA GLU A 269 -2.98 7.37 -5.25
C GLU A 269 -2.83 5.87 -5.53
N LEU A 270 -1.62 5.47 -5.93
CA LEU A 270 -1.24 4.09 -6.20
C LEU A 270 -0.11 3.66 -5.27
N ALA A 271 -0.19 2.43 -4.78
CA ALA A 271 0.89 1.76 -4.06
C ALA A 271 1.27 0.46 -4.81
N PRO A 272 2.45 0.38 -5.45
CA PRO A 272 2.85 -0.76 -6.31
C PRO A 272 3.41 -1.92 -5.48
N ARG A 273 2.72 -2.30 -4.43
CA ARG A 273 3.05 -3.35 -3.46
C ARG A 273 1.79 -3.81 -2.72
N PRO A 274 1.85 -4.92 -1.96
CA PRO A 274 0.78 -5.25 -1.02
C PRO A 274 0.45 -4.05 -0.12
N HIS A 275 -0.85 -3.79 0.08
CA HIS A 275 -1.32 -2.59 0.75
C HIS A 275 -2.18 -2.93 1.97
N ASN A 276 -2.24 -2.03 2.95
CA ASN A 276 -3.01 -2.24 4.19
C ASN A 276 -4.52 -2.47 3.89
N SER A 277 -5.07 -1.80 2.89
CA SER A 277 -6.45 -2.03 2.47
C SER A 277 -6.71 -3.39 1.80
N GLY A 278 -5.66 -4.18 1.57
CA GLY A 278 -5.74 -5.56 1.08
C GLY A 278 -5.47 -6.63 2.15
N HIS A 279 -5.20 -6.27 3.41
CA HIS A 279 -4.84 -7.29 4.43
C HIS A 279 -5.98 -8.26 4.75
N HIS A 280 -7.24 -7.80 4.68
CA HIS A 280 -8.41 -8.65 4.82
C HIS A 280 -8.41 -9.87 3.89
N THR A 281 -7.70 -9.80 2.76
CA THR A 281 -7.63 -10.89 1.77
C THR A 281 -6.98 -12.16 2.31
N ILE A 282 -6.26 -12.09 3.43
CA ILE A 282 -5.61 -13.26 4.04
C ILE A 282 -6.68 -14.29 4.43
N GLU A 283 -7.74 -13.85 5.11
CA GLU A 283 -8.84 -14.71 5.56
C GLU A 283 -10.06 -14.65 4.65
N ALA A 284 -10.28 -13.51 3.97
CA ALA A 284 -11.55 -13.25 3.32
C ALA A 284 -11.59 -13.63 1.83
N CYS A 285 -10.45 -13.85 1.18
CA CYS A 285 -10.40 -14.19 -0.25
C CYS A 285 -9.84 -15.60 -0.47
N VAL A 286 -10.18 -16.21 -1.62
CA VAL A 286 -9.64 -17.52 -2.03
C VAL A 286 -8.11 -17.48 -2.08
N THR A 287 -7.53 -16.38 -2.60
CA THR A 287 -6.08 -16.16 -2.65
C THR A 287 -5.78 -14.78 -2.08
N SER A 288 -4.85 -14.69 -1.14
CA SER A 288 -4.48 -13.41 -0.55
C SER A 288 -3.72 -12.50 -1.52
N GLN A 289 -3.73 -11.19 -1.25
CA GLN A 289 -2.91 -10.25 -2.02
C GLN A 289 -1.41 -10.60 -1.96
N PHE A 290 -0.95 -11.15 -0.84
CA PHE A 290 0.46 -11.50 -0.65
C PHE A 290 0.86 -12.71 -1.51
N GLU A 291 0.01 -13.73 -1.58
CA GLU A 291 0.23 -14.87 -2.45
C GLU A 291 0.16 -14.46 -3.92
N ASN A 292 -0.85 -13.68 -4.32
CA ASN A 292 -0.93 -13.17 -5.68
C ASN A 292 0.19 -12.19 -6.04
N HIS A 293 0.76 -11.47 -5.07
CA HIS A 293 1.98 -10.68 -5.28
C HIS A 293 3.15 -11.59 -5.66
N LEU A 294 3.39 -12.66 -4.90
CA LEU A 294 4.43 -13.65 -5.19
C LEU A 294 4.21 -14.33 -6.54
N ARG A 295 3.00 -14.79 -6.81
CA ARG A 295 2.65 -15.39 -8.10
C ARG A 295 2.89 -14.42 -9.25
N GLY A 296 2.48 -13.16 -9.09
CA GLY A 296 2.66 -12.11 -10.08
C GLY A 296 4.12 -11.85 -10.42
N ILE A 297 4.96 -11.64 -9.41
CA ILE A 297 6.39 -11.35 -9.61
C ILE A 297 7.18 -12.56 -10.14
N LEU A 298 6.76 -13.78 -9.84
CA LEU A 298 7.39 -15.02 -10.31
C LEU A 298 6.84 -15.50 -11.67
N GLY A 299 5.83 -14.81 -12.23
CA GLY A 299 5.20 -15.21 -13.49
C GLY A 299 4.31 -16.45 -13.38
N LEU A 300 3.92 -16.84 -12.17
CA LEU A 300 3.00 -17.94 -11.91
C LEU A 300 1.55 -17.53 -12.23
N PRO A 301 0.65 -18.47 -12.56
CA PRO A 301 -0.77 -18.18 -12.71
C PRO A 301 -1.34 -17.54 -11.44
N LEU A 302 -2.10 -16.44 -11.60
CA LEU A 302 -2.76 -15.79 -10.49
C LEU A 302 -3.89 -16.67 -9.93
N GLY A 303 -4.07 -16.61 -8.61
CA GLY A 303 -5.16 -17.26 -7.93
C GLY A 303 -6.45 -16.42 -7.95
N PRO A 304 -7.62 -17.05 -7.74
CA PRO A 304 -8.92 -16.38 -7.66
C PRO A 304 -8.96 -15.36 -6.53
N THR A 305 -9.68 -14.25 -6.74
CA THR A 305 -9.75 -13.10 -5.81
C THR A 305 -11.09 -12.94 -5.11
N GLU A 306 -12.02 -13.87 -5.33
CA GLU A 306 -13.37 -13.84 -4.78
C GLU A 306 -13.37 -13.96 -3.26
N LEU A 307 -14.35 -13.32 -2.63
CA LEU A 307 -14.62 -13.50 -1.21
C LEU A 307 -15.12 -14.92 -0.92
N ILE A 308 -14.71 -15.48 0.22
CA ILE A 308 -15.18 -16.77 0.73
C ILE A 308 -16.31 -16.62 1.75
N ALA A 309 -16.70 -15.40 2.09
CA ALA A 309 -17.79 -15.06 2.99
C ALA A 309 -18.61 -13.90 2.42
N PRO A 310 -19.90 -13.72 2.81
CA PRO A 310 -20.72 -12.61 2.35
C PRO A 310 -20.19 -11.23 2.74
N GLY A 311 -19.48 -11.14 3.87
CA GLY A 311 -18.85 -9.92 4.36
C GLY A 311 -17.56 -10.18 5.09
N ALA A 312 -16.67 -9.19 5.02
CA ALA A 312 -15.43 -9.14 5.79
C ALA A 312 -15.16 -7.70 6.25
N ALA A 313 -14.46 -7.57 7.36
CA ALA A 313 -14.00 -6.28 7.83
C ALA A 313 -12.61 -6.41 8.46
N LEU A 314 -11.90 -5.28 8.48
CA LEU A 314 -10.60 -5.19 9.13
C LEU A 314 -10.57 -3.97 10.05
N VAL A 315 -9.96 -4.14 11.22
CA VAL A 315 -9.65 -3.05 12.17
C VAL A 315 -8.15 -3.05 12.45
N ASN A 316 -7.48 -1.92 12.19
CA ASN A 316 -6.07 -1.77 12.51
C ASN A 316 -5.85 -1.57 14.00
N LEU A 317 -4.88 -2.30 14.55
CA LEU A 317 -4.39 -2.13 15.92
C LEU A 317 -3.30 -1.05 15.91
N LEU A 318 -3.60 0.09 16.48
CA LEU A 318 -2.66 1.22 16.54
C LEU A 318 -2.16 1.42 17.96
N GLY A 319 -0.89 1.72 18.09
CA GLY A 319 -0.31 2.08 19.38
C GLY A 319 -0.97 3.34 19.95
N ASP A 320 -1.27 3.30 21.22
CA ASP A 320 -1.88 4.38 22.00
C ASP A 320 -0.91 4.99 23.03
N ARG A 321 0.28 4.40 23.16
CA ARG A 321 1.36 4.80 24.07
C ARG A 321 2.74 4.62 23.43
N ASP A 322 3.76 5.13 24.06
CA ASP A 322 5.16 4.81 23.76
C ASP A 322 5.71 3.83 24.80
N GLY A 323 6.52 2.87 24.36
CA GLY A 323 7.20 1.92 25.24
C GLY A 323 7.33 0.51 24.65
N PRO A 324 7.85 -0.44 25.44
CA PRO A 324 8.00 -1.83 24.99
C PRO A 324 6.64 -2.45 24.61
N SER A 325 6.66 -3.30 23.59
CA SER A 325 5.49 -4.08 23.18
C SER A 325 5.44 -5.39 23.95
N ASP A 326 4.33 -5.63 24.65
CA ASP A 326 4.04 -6.89 25.36
C ASP A 326 2.56 -7.26 25.13
N PRO A 327 2.21 -7.67 23.91
CA PRO A 327 0.84 -7.83 23.51
C PRO A 327 0.17 -9.04 24.16
N ASP A 328 -1.06 -8.82 24.69
CA ASP A 328 -1.95 -9.89 25.13
C ASP A 328 -3.19 -9.94 24.23
N ILE A 329 -3.38 -11.08 23.58
CA ILE A 329 -4.51 -11.36 22.68
C ILE A 329 -5.48 -12.39 23.24
N SER A 330 -5.33 -12.80 24.51
CA SER A 330 -6.07 -13.93 25.09
C SER A 330 -7.59 -13.76 24.98
N GLU A 331 -8.09 -12.57 25.28
CA GLU A 331 -9.53 -12.25 25.18
C GLU A 331 -9.97 -12.14 23.72
N ALA A 332 -9.17 -11.48 22.88
CA ALA A 332 -9.46 -11.33 21.46
C ALA A 332 -9.51 -12.68 20.71
N ALA A 333 -8.60 -13.60 21.05
CA ALA A 333 -8.53 -14.93 20.47
C ALA A 333 -9.74 -15.82 20.82
N ALA A 334 -10.47 -15.51 21.88
CA ALA A 334 -11.69 -16.20 22.25
C ALA A 334 -12.93 -15.77 21.44
N ILE A 335 -12.82 -14.69 20.65
CA ILE A 335 -13.94 -14.17 19.86
C ILE A 335 -14.00 -14.93 18.53
N GLY A 336 -15.04 -15.75 18.35
CA GLY A 336 -15.25 -16.55 17.14
C GLY A 336 -15.40 -15.68 15.90
N GLY A 337 -14.77 -16.08 14.79
CA GLY A 337 -14.82 -15.38 13.52
C GLY A 337 -13.84 -14.20 13.38
N ALA A 338 -13.06 -13.90 14.42
CA ALA A 338 -12.00 -12.88 14.36
C ALA A 338 -10.61 -13.52 14.24
N HIS A 339 -9.75 -12.91 13.45
CA HIS A 339 -8.36 -13.30 13.20
C HIS A 339 -7.44 -12.14 13.58
N VAL A 340 -6.58 -12.36 14.56
CA VAL A 340 -5.65 -11.34 15.06
C VAL A 340 -4.28 -11.51 14.43
N HIS A 341 -3.75 -10.45 13.85
CA HIS A 341 -2.41 -10.38 13.29
C HIS A 341 -1.59 -9.35 14.05
N LEU A 342 -0.55 -9.79 14.75
CA LEU A 342 0.44 -8.93 15.36
C LEU A 342 1.68 -8.85 14.47
N TYR A 343 2.26 -7.64 14.34
CA TYR A 343 3.41 -7.43 13.48
C TYR A 343 4.76 -7.68 14.17
N GLY A 344 4.77 -8.05 15.46
CA GLY A 344 6.00 -8.40 16.19
C GLY A 344 6.97 -7.22 16.40
N LYS A 345 6.46 -5.98 16.39
CA LYS A 345 7.30 -4.80 16.62
C LYS A 345 7.69 -4.72 18.10
N ALA A 346 8.97 -4.50 18.39
CA ALA A 346 9.50 -4.45 19.75
C ALA A 346 8.99 -3.25 20.57
N GLU A 347 8.58 -2.16 19.90
CA GLU A 347 8.11 -0.94 20.55
C GLU A 347 6.73 -0.53 20.05
N VAL A 348 5.84 -0.24 20.96
CA VAL A 348 4.62 0.52 20.72
C VAL A 348 4.99 1.99 20.58
N ARG A 349 4.40 2.68 19.61
CA ARG A 349 4.46 4.14 19.47
C ARG A 349 3.08 4.64 19.11
N VAL A 350 2.72 5.81 19.61
CA VAL A 350 1.41 6.43 19.31
C VAL A 350 1.18 6.45 17.79
N ARG A 351 0.00 5.95 17.36
CA ARG A 351 -0.44 5.85 15.96
C ARG A 351 0.32 4.82 15.10
N ARG A 352 1.37 4.18 15.60
CA ARG A 352 2.08 3.14 14.86
C ARG A 352 1.18 1.91 14.69
N LYS A 353 1.07 1.40 13.46
CA LYS A 353 0.36 0.15 13.17
C LYS A 353 1.12 -1.02 13.82
N MET A 354 0.51 -1.64 14.82
CA MET A 354 1.07 -2.75 15.61
C MET A 354 0.54 -4.10 15.16
N GLY A 355 -0.62 -4.11 14.49
CA GLY A 355 -1.32 -5.28 14.02
C GLY A 355 -2.62 -4.91 13.31
N HIS A 356 -3.42 -5.92 13.03
CA HIS A 356 -4.82 -5.76 12.62
C HIS A 356 -5.64 -6.96 13.06
N VAL A 357 -6.95 -6.77 13.07
CA VAL A 357 -7.94 -7.84 13.24
C VAL A 357 -8.78 -7.90 11.98
N THR A 358 -8.88 -9.07 11.36
CA THR A 358 -9.85 -9.36 10.30
C THR A 358 -10.98 -10.20 10.87
N ALA A 359 -12.22 -9.93 10.48
CA ALA A 359 -13.34 -10.81 10.77
C ALA A 359 -14.17 -11.09 9.51
N LEU A 360 -14.81 -12.25 9.50
CA LEU A 360 -15.76 -12.68 8.47
C LEU A 360 -17.17 -12.67 9.06
N GLY A 361 -18.17 -12.33 8.26
CA GLY A 361 -19.54 -12.22 8.72
C GLY A 361 -20.58 -12.46 7.64
N SER A 362 -21.84 -12.42 8.03
CA SER A 362 -22.99 -12.50 7.14
C SER A 362 -23.21 -11.22 6.33
N SER A 363 -22.59 -10.14 6.75
CA SER A 363 -22.49 -8.86 6.05
C SER A 363 -21.18 -8.15 6.45
N PRO A 364 -20.72 -7.13 5.69
CA PRO A 364 -19.57 -6.32 6.11
C PRO A 364 -19.74 -5.65 7.47
N GLU A 365 -20.96 -5.22 7.81
CA GLU A 365 -21.29 -4.58 9.09
C GLU A 365 -21.19 -5.57 10.26
N ASP A 366 -21.73 -6.78 10.10
CA ASP A 366 -21.63 -7.88 11.08
C ASP A 366 -20.15 -8.26 11.34
N ALA A 367 -19.38 -8.38 10.26
CA ALA A 367 -17.94 -8.60 10.35
C ALA A 367 -17.22 -7.44 11.08
N LEU A 368 -17.63 -6.19 10.83
CA LEU A 368 -17.02 -5.03 11.49
C LEU A 368 -17.30 -4.99 13.00
N GLU A 369 -18.50 -5.35 13.42
CA GLU A 369 -18.82 -5.45 14.86
C GLU A 369 -17.92 -6.49 15.55
N THR A 370 -17.75 -7.66 14.93
CA THR A 370 -16.86 -8.72 15.41
C THR A 370 -15.41 -8.27 15.46
N ALA A 371 -14.91 -7.62 14.38
CA ALA A 371 -13.55 -7.12 14.31
C ALA A 371 -13.26 -6.03 15.36
N ARG A 372 -14.22 -5.12 15.61
CA ARG A 372 -14.12 -4.07 16.65
C ARG A 372 -14.06 -4.67 18.04
N LEU A 373 -14.93 -5.65 18.32
CA LEU A 373 -14.95 -6.33 19.60
C LEU A 373 -13.61 -6.99 19.88
N ALA A 374 -13.07 -7.72 18.91
CA ALA A 374 -11.78 -8.38 19.05
C ALA A 374 -10.62 -7.36 19.15
N ALA A 375 -10.63 -6.30 18.33
CA ALA A 375 -9.60 -5.26 18.39
C ALA A 375 -9.59 -4.54 19.75
N SER A 376 -10.76 -4.30 20.38
CA SER A 376 -10.85 -3.67 21.70
C SER A 376 -10.36 -4.58 22.84
N ALA A 377 -10.30 -5.89 22.62
CA ALA A 377 -9.82 -6.88 23.56
C ALA A 377 -8.30 -7.13 23.46
N VAL A 378 -7.63 -6.59 22.44
CA VAL A 378 -6.17 -6.65 22.33
C VAL A 378 -5.53 -5.58 23.21
N ARG A 379 -4.58 -5.98 24.04
CA ARG A 379 -3.68 -5.07 24.75
C ARG A 379 -2.31 -5.07 24.08
N LEU A 380 -1.75 -3.88 23.82
CA LEU A 380 -0.47 -3.71 23.11
C LEU A 380 0.68 -3.36 24.07
#